data_9f01a9a22e0ac14344f4604a9efcc676
#
_entry.id   9f01a9a22e0ac14344f4604a9efcc676
#
_cell.length_a   1.000
_cell.length_b   1.000
_cell.length_c   1.000
_cell.angle_alpha   90.00
_cell.angle_beta   90.00
_cell.angle_gamma   90.00
#
_symmetry.space_group_name_H-M   'P 1'
#
loop_
_entity.id
_entity.type
_entity.pdbx_description
1 polymer ?
#
loop_
_entity_poly.entity_id
_entity_poly.type
_entity_poly.pdbx_seq_one_letter_code
_entity_poly.pdbx_strand_id
1 'polypeptide(L)'
;RMGAVMDYFIDEVETLRGRSLNDEEQEIICRKFMNMYVTRDICQIYNWFLEDYGFPALPDMPPERRVLEYEDVYPILYLKYSLTAAGQRKNIRHLVIDEMQDYSYLQYVLLAKMFSCNMTILGDKAQTIAGKQQDVLTFLPKIFGKKVKRIVMNKSYRNTSEIAEYAKSVGGSKDIQYVARHGKAVERHAIKTLEKTCKEISEKLKLREEEYETAAILTMTEKEAEHIQEIMHKLGAEAHYINRDSAQFKKGLTVTTYYLAKGLEFDQVFVVGGDRNNKMYQGYQ
;
A
#
# COMPACT_ATOMS: atom_id res chain seq x y z
N ARG A 1 17.54 6.35 22.05
CA ARG A 1 18.32 5.31 22.76
C ARG A 1 19.80 5.70 22.87
N MET A 2 20.43 6.20 21.84
CA MET A 2 21.84 6.62 21.87
C MET A 2 22.08 7.78 22.84
N GLY A 3 21.20 8.78 22.89
CA GLY A 3 21.25 9.86 23.88
C GLY A 3 21.16 9.31 25.31
N ALA A 4 20.17 8.47 25.61
CA ALA A 4 20.01 7.89 26.94
C ALA A 4 21.19 7.00 27.37
N VAL A 5 21.85 6.31 26.42
CA VAL A 5 23.08 5.55 26.72
C VAL A 5 24.27 6.49 26.97
N MET A 6 24.34 7.59 26.25
CA MET A 6 25.36 8.62 26.44
C MET A 6 25.17 9.34 27.76
N ASP A 7 23.94 9.71 28.11
CA ASP A 7 23.59 10.32 29.40
C ASP A 7 23.97 9.38 30.55
N TYR A 8 23.61 8.10 30.47
CA TYR A 8 24.03 7.08 31.43
C TYR A 8 25.55 6.96 31.54
N PHE A 9 26.27 7.01 30.41
CA PHE A 9 27.73 6.93 30.40
C PHE A 9 28.38 8.19 31.05
N ILE A 10 27.82 9.36 30.84
CA ILE A 10 28.26 10.60 31.50
C ILE A 10 28.06 10.49 33.01
N ASP A 11 26.86 10.07 33.45
CA ASP A 11 26.54 9.87 34.86
C ASP A 11 27.50 8.89 35.56
N GLU A 12 27.85 7.77 34.87
CA GLU A 12 28.79 6.76 35.35
C GLU A 12 30.20 7.37 35.52
N VAL A 13 30.65 8.17 34.54
CA VAL A 13 31.97 8.84 34.61
C VAL A 13 31.99 9.90 35.70
N GLU A 14 30.92 10.67 35.90
CA GLU A 14 30.78 11.63 36.98
C GLU A 14 30.84 10.93 38.35
N THR A 15 30.14 9.82 38.49
CA THR A 15 30.14 8.98 39.69
C THR A 15 31.55 8.45 40.00
N LEU A 16 32.26 7.93 39.00
CA LEU A 16 33.63 7.42 39.17
C LEU A 16 34.63 8.52 39.50
N ARG A 17 34.42 9.75 39.04
CA ARG A 17 35.28 10.91 39.31
C ARG A 17 34.90 11.63 40.59
N GLY A 18 33.75 11.38 41.17
CA GLY A 18 33.23 12.04 42.36
C GLY A 18 32.92 13.53 42.15
N ARG A 19 32.75 13.98 40.91
CA ARG A 19 32.37 15.35 40.55
C ARG A 19 31.68 15.43 39.22
N SER A 20 30.89 16.47 39.03
CA SER A 20 30.29 16.77 37.71
C SER A 20 31.36 17.20 36.69
N LEU A 21 31.14 16.84 35.45
CA LEU A 21 31.96 17.18 34.30
C LEU A 21 31.62 18.59 33.83
N ASN A 22 32.63 19.36 33.44
CA ASN A 22 32.42 20.63 32.76
C ASN A 22 32.06 20.38 31.26
N ASP A 23 31.62 21.43 30.56
CA ASP A 23 31.15 21.33 29.17
C ASP A 23 32.23 20.78 28.21
N GLU A 24 33.51 21.17 28.40
CA GLU A 24 34.60 20.63 27.58
C GLU A 24 34.84 19.15 27.83
N GLU A 25 34.79 18.69 29.07
CA GLU A 25 34.97 17.29 29.43
C GLU A 25 33.82 16.44 28.91
N GLN A 26 32.57 16.94 28.99
CA GLN A 26 31.41 16.29 28.40
C GLN A 26 31.54 16.19 26.89
N GLU A 27 31.97 17.25 26.19
CA GLU A 27 32.19 17.24 24.76
C GLU A 27 33.26 16.21 24.33
N ILE A 28 34.36 16.13 25.09
CA ILE A 28 35.41 15.13 24.82
C ILE A 28 34.89 13.70 25.01
N ILE A 29 34.09 13.45 26.04
CA ILE A 29 33.48 12.14 26.29
C ILE A 29 32.48 11.80 25.20
N CYS A 30 31.60 12.74 24.88
CA CYS A 30 30.65 12.58 23.79
C CYS A 30 31.35 12.24 22.47
N ARG A 31 32.43 12.94 22.10
CA ARG A 31 33.23 12.69 20.92
C ARG A 31 33.86 11.30 20.92
N LYS A 32 34.46 10.88 22.05
CA LYS A 32 35.02 9.53 22.18
C LYS A 32 33.96 8.46 22.07
N PHE A 33 32.81 8.62 22.72
CA PHE A 33 31.69 7.71 22.65
C PHE A 33 31.18 7.59 21.22
N MET A 34 31.03 8.73 20.52
CA MET A 34 30.58 8.73 19.12
C MET A 34 31.60 8.10 18.15
N ASN A 35 32.88 8.16 18.47
CA ASN A 35 33.92 7.48 17.68
C ASN A 35 33.98 5.96 17.90
N MET A 36 33.26 5.42 18.88
CA MET A 36 33.11 3.97 19.07
C MET A 36 32.14 3.35 18.04
N TYR A 37 31.32 4.17 17.39
CA TYR A 37 30.41 3.68 16.34
C TYR A 37 31.14 3.63 15.00
N VAL A 38 31.09 2.45 14.36
CA VAL A 38 31.73 2.23 13.06
C VAL A 38 31.03 3.03 11.96
N THR A 39 29.71 3.19 12.05
CA THR A 39 28.93 3.97 11.11
C THR A 39 27.67 4.57 11.74
N ARG A 40 27.20 5.68 11.17
CA ARG A 40 25.86 6.26 11.44
C ARG A 40 24.93 6.13 10.22
N ASP A 41 25.43 5.57 9.16
CA ASP A 41 24.69 5.37 7.94
C ASP A 41 23.81 4.12 8.07
N ILE A 42 22.50 4.35 8.10
CA ILE A 42 21.52 3.27 8.24
C ILE A 42 21.56 2.31 7.06
N CYS A 43 21.86 2.78 5.85
CA CYS A 43 21.98 1.91 4.67
C CYS A 43 23.20 0.98 4.79
N GLN A 44 24.31 1.46 5.36
CA GLN A 44 25.47 0.62 5.63
C GLN A 44 25.16 -0.46 6.69
N ILE A 45 24.42 -0.11 7.74
CA ILE A 45 23.97 -1.10 8.75
C ILE A 45 23.04 -2.13 8.09
N TYR A 46 22.16 -1.67 7.19
CA TYR A 46 21.28 -2.55 6.45
C TYR A 46 22.06 -3.48 5.49
N ASN A 47 23.10 -2.98 4.83
CA ASN A 47 23.98 -3.80 4.00
C ASN A 47 24.66 -4.92 4.78
N TRP A 48 25.17 -4.65 5.98
CA TRP A 48 25.71 -5.71 6.83
C TRP A 48 24.66 -6.78 7.16
N PHE A 49 23.41 -6.37 7.43
CA PHE A 49 22.32 -7.31 7.64
C PHE A 49 22.06 -8.16 6.36
N LEU A 50 22.04 -7.53 5.19
CA LEU A 50 21.84 -8.23 3.92
C LEU A 50 22.96 -9.26 3.68
N GLU A 51 24.21 -8.86 3.88
CA GLU A 51 25.39 -9.72 3.73
C GLU A 51 25.37 -10.91 4.69
N ASP A 52 25.04 -10.69 5.97
CA ASP A 52 24.93 -11.73 6.99
C ASP A 52 23.89 -12.80 6.63
N TYR A 53 22.84 -12.42 5.92
CA TYR A 53 21.77 -13.32 5.47
C TYR A 53 21.93 -13.79 4.02
N GLY A 54 23.03 -13.45 3.36
CA GLY A 54 23.35 -13.89 1.99
C GLY A 54 22.54 -13.19 0.90
N PHE A 55 22.00 -12.01 1.20
CA PHE A 55 21.35 -11.15 0.20
C PHE A 55 22.36 -10.18 -0.44
N PRO A 56 22.15 -9.75 -1.69
CA PRO A 56 22.99 -8.76 -2.31
C PRO A 56 22.88 -7.41 -1.56
N ALA A 57 24.03 -6.80 -1.29
CA ALA A 57 24.09 -5.48 -0.68
C ALA A 57 23.56 -4.40 -1.64
N LEU A 58 23.00 -3.33 -1.07
CA LEU A 58 22.66 -2.15 -1.83
C LEU A 58 23.95 -1.51 -2.42
N PRO A 59 23.85 -0.88 -3.62
CA PRO A 59 24.99 -0.18 -4.21
C PRO A 59 25.56 0.87 -3.25
N ASP A 60 26.89 0.95 -3.17
CA ASP A 60 27.57 2.00 -2.40
C ASP A 60 27.47 3.32 -3.17
N MET A 61 26.55 4.16 -2.72
CA MET A 61 26.23 5.44 -3.35
C MET A 61 26.16 6.56 -2.30
N PRO A 62 26.56 7.78 -2.64
CA PRO A 62 26.33 8.94 -1.76
C PRO A 62 24.85 9.08 -1.41
N PRO A 63 24.49 9.53 -0.21
CA PRO A 63 23.10 9.61 0.26
C PRO A 63 22.13 10.30 -0.72
N GLU A 64 22.63 11.33 -1.43
CA GLU A 64 21.84 12.14 -2.37
C GLU A 64 21.50 11.41 -3.68
N ARG A 65 22.23 10.31 -3.98
CA ARG A 65 22.06 9.51 -5.20
C ARG A 65 21.50 8.11 -4.94
N ARG A 66 21.20 7.78 -3.69
CA ARG A 66 20.66 6.47 -3.34
C ARG A 66 19.24 6.31 -3.86
N VAL A 67 19.06 5.28 -4.63
CA VAL A 67 17.74 4.80 -5.04
C VAL A 67 17.50 3.48 -4.29
N LEU A 68 16.38 3.39 -3.60
CA LEU A 68 15.99 2.20 -2.85
C LEU A 68 14.88 1.49 -3.60
N GLU A 69 14.97 0.19 -3.70
CA GLU A 69 13.83 -0.63 -4.13
C GLU A 69 12.73 -0.60 -3.07
N TYR A 70 11.51 -0.86 -3.48
CA TYR A 70 10.35 -0.80 -2.58
C TYR A 70 10.49 -1.71 -1.35
N GLU A 71 11.09 -2.88 -1.55
CA GLU A 71 11.32 -3.90 -0.53
C GLU A 71 12.29 -3.43 0.56
N ASP A 72 13.24 -2.57 0.23
CA ASP A 72 14.28 -2.08 1.14
C ASP A 72 13.84 -0.89 2.00
N VAL A 73 12.84 -0.14 1.52
CA VAL A 73 12.39 1.10 2.18
C VAL A 73 11.96 0.85 3.63
N TYR A 74 11.11 -0.15 3.84
CA TYR A 74 10.55 -0.39 5.18
C TYR A 74 11.54 -1.01 6.16
N PRO A 75 12.41 -1.96 5.79
CA PRO A 75 13.49 -2.42 6.65
C PRO A 75 14.45 -1.30 7.06
N ILE A 76 14.86 -0.45 6.14
CA ILE A 76 15.71 0.71 6.42
C ILE A 76 15.03 1.70 7.38
N LEU A 77 13.75 2.01 7.16
CA LEU A 77 12.96 2.83 8.07
C LEU A 77 12.84 2.19 9.46
N TYR A 78 12.65 0.87 9.54
CA TYR A 78 12.60 0.16 10.80
C TYR A 78 13.91 0.29 11.58
N LEU A 79 15.05 0.11 10.91
CA LEU A 79 16.39 0.34 11.52
C LEU A 79 16.54 1.78 11.99
N LYS A 80 16.17 2.75 11.14
CA LYS A 80 16.23 4.17 11.49
C LYS A 80 15.44 4.47 12.77
N TYR A 81 14.16 4.07 12.85
CA TYR A 81 13.32 4.29 14.02
C TYR A 81 13.69 3.44 15.24
N SER A 82 14.47 2.38 15.05
CA SER A 82 14.95 1.52 16.14
C SER A 82 16.27 2.01 16.73
N LEU A 83 17.16 2.53 15.89
CA LEU A 83 18.53 2.89 16.27
C LEU A 83 18.67 4.39 16.60
N THR A 84 17.86 5.24 15.97
CA THR A 84 17.93 6.68 16.21
C THR A 84 16.82 7.15 17.14
N ALA A 85 16.99 8.32 17.73
CA ALA A 85 15.96 9.03 18.47
C ALA A 85 14.94 9.72 17.52
N ALA A 86 14.68 9.15 16.35
CA ALA A 86 13.68 9.66 15.43
C ALA A 86 12.33 9.70 16.16
N GLY A 87 11.90 10.91 16.49
CA GLY A 87 10.82 11.14 17.42
C GLY A 87 9.46 10.71 16.88
N GLN A 88 8.61 10.27 17.79
CA GLN A 88 7.20 10.04 17.48
C GLN A 88 6.52 11.34 17.03
N ARG A 89 5.60 11.23 16.09
CA ARG A 89 4.77 12.36 15.63
C ARG A 89 3.69 12.68 16.66
N LYS A 90 4.04 13.45 17.69
CA LYS A 90 3.16 13.78 18.83
C LYS A 90 2.02 14.75 18.48
N ASN A 91 2.12 15.46 17.37
CA ASN A 91 1.10 16.40 16.90
C ASN A 91 -0.13 15.72 16.28
N ILE A 92 -0.05 14.41 15.99
CA ILE A 92 -1.19 13.64 15.46
C ILE A 92 -1.97 13.07 16.64
N ARG A 93 -3.27 13.38 16.69
CA ARG A 93 -4.18 12.91 17.76
C ARG A 93 -4.90 11.61 17.42
N HIS A 94 -5.12 11.37 16.14
CA HIS A 94 -5.79 10.17 15.65
C HIS A 94 -5.25 9.83 14.25
N LEU A 95 -4.95 8.57 14.01
CA LEU A 95 -4.51 8.06 12.72
C LEU A 95 -5.60 7.15 12.14
N VAL A 96 -6.02 7.42 10.92
CA VAL A 96 -6.92 6.55 10.16
C VAL A 96 -6.08 5.85 9.08
N ILE A 97 -6.16 4.53 9.05
CA ILE A 97 -5.51 3.69 8.04
C ILE A 97 -6.62 2.99 7.28
N ASP A 98 -6.67 3.23 5.98
CA ASP A 98 -7.59 2.52 5.09
C ASP A 98 -6.87 1.40 4.34
N GLU A 99 -7.63 0.50 3.72
CA GLU A 99 -7.10 -0.64 2.96
C GLU A 99 -6.11 -1.49 3.78
N MET A 100 -6.49 -1.85 4.98
CA MET A 100 -5.63 -2.55 5.96
C MET A 100 -4.91 -3.77 5.38
N GLN A 101 -5.51 -4.45 4.41
CA GLN A 101 -5.00 -5.69 3.80
C GLN A 101 -3.76 -5.46 2.92
N ASP A 102 -3.48 -4.21 2.54
CA ASP A 102 -2.33 -3.86 1.69
C ASP A 102 -1.06 -3.56 2.48
N TYR A 103 -1.17 -3.47 3.82
CA TYR A 103 -0.05 -3.20 4.69
C TYR A 103 0.59 -4.48 5.22
N SER A 104 1.90 -4.58 5.12
CA SER A 104 2.69 -5.66 5.70
C SER A 104 2.81 -5.54 7.23
N TYR A 105 3.20 -6.64 7.87
CA TYR A 105 3.52 -6.67 9.31
C TYR A 105 4.52 -5.56 9.70
N LEU A 106 5.60 -5.42 8.91
CA LEU A 106 6.64 -4.43 9.18
C LEU A 106 6.14 -3.00 9.10
N GLN A 107 5.24 -2.70 8.14
CA GLN A 107 4.61 -1.39 8.02
C GLN A 107 3.78 -1.06 9.26
N TYR A 108 3.00 -2.00 9.80
CA TYR A 108 2.26 -1.78 11.04
C TYR A 108 3.17 -1.58 12.26
N VAL A 109 4.27 -2.33 12.34
CA VAL A 109 5.27 -2.12 13.41
C VAL A 109 5.87 -0.73 13.32
N LEU A 110 6.16 -0.24 12.11
CA LEU A 110 6.63 1.13 11.88
C LEU A 110 5.59 2.16 12.30
N LEU A 111 4.33 2.01 11.89
CA LEU A 111 3.25 2.90 12.28
C LEU A 111 3.09 2.97 13.80
N ALA A 112 3.20 1.84 14.50
CA ALA A 112 3.16 1.79 15.96
C ALA A 112 4.36 2.52 16.62
N LYS A 113 5.54 2.50 15.97
CA LYS A 113 6.71 3.24 16.43
C LYS A 113 6.60 4.75 16.18
N MET A 114 6.03 5.13 15.03
CA MET A 114 5.94 6.52 14.58
C MET A 114 4.83 7.30 15.28
N PHE A 115 3.73 6.64 15.63
CA PHE A 115 2.53 7.27 16.17
C PHE A 115 2.14 6.67 17.51
N SER A 116 1.94 7.51 18.51
CA SER A 116 1.45 7.11 19.86
C SER A 116 -0.03 7.41 20.06
N CYS A 117 -0.72 7.89 19.03
CA CYS A 117 -2.13 8.27 19.07
C CYS A 117 -3.06 7.06 18.91
N ASN A 118 -4.36 7.31 19.14
CA ASN A 118 -5.39 6.33 18.79
C ASN A 118 -5.43 6.08 17.28
N MET A 119 -5.75 4.87 16.89
CA MET A 119 -5.82 4.48 15.47
C MET A 119 -7.15 3.84 15.14
N THR A 120 -7.68 4.14 13.95
CA THR A 120 -8.78 3.42 13.31
C THR A 120 -8.22 2.76 12.06
N ILE A 121 -8.32 1.45 11.98
CA ILE A 121 -7.79 0.65 10.88
C ILE A 121 -8.99 0.03 10.16
N LEU A 122 -9.16 0.40 8.89
CA LEU A 122 -10.26 0.00 8.03
C LEU A 122 -9.75 -0.90 6.91
N GLY A 123 -10.56 -1.82 6.44
CA GLY A 123 -10.22 -2.58 5.25
C GLY A 123 -11.10 -3.80 5.06
N ASP A 124 -10.91 -4.46 3.94
CA ASP A 124 -11.62 -5.67 3.55
C ASP A 124 -10.63 -6.81 3.29
N LYS A 125 -10.70 -7.83 4.14
CA LYS A 125 -9.85 -9.01 4.03
C LYS A 125 -10.01 -9.75 2.69
N ALA A 126 -11.17 -9.67 2.05
CA ALA A 126 -11.45 -10.32 0.78
C ALA A 126 -10.80 -9.59 -0.43
N GLN A 127 -10.36 -8.34 -0.25
CA GLN A 127 -9.76 -7.50 -1.30
C GLN A 127 -8.22 -7.48 -1.28
N THR A 128 -7.58 -8.51 -0.74
CA THR A 128 -6.12 -8.60 -0.73
C THR A 128 -5.57 -8.80 -2.13
N ILE A 129 -4.70 -7.91 -2.59
CA ILE A 129 -4.09 -7.94 -3.93
C ILE A 129 -2.84 -8.84 -3.98
N ALA A 130 -2.03 -8.85 -2.94
CA ALA A 130 -0.76 -9.57 -2.93
C ALA A 130 -0.88 -10.99 -2.36
N GLY A 131 -0.58 -11.97 -3.19
CA GLY A 131 -0.18 -13.35 -2.90
C GLY A 131 -0.70 -14.01 -1.61
N LYS A 132 0.16 -14.59 -0.82
CA LYS A 132 -0.22 -15.25 0.44
C LYS A 132 -0.72 -14.22 1.45
N GLN A 133 -2.02 -14.25 1.72
CA GLN A 133 -2.66 -13.44 2.76
C GLN A 133 -1.96 -13.62 4.11
N GLN A 134 -1.19 -12.63 4.51
CA GLN A 134 -0.92 -12.48 5.93
C GLN A 134 -2.23 -12.01 6.58
N ASP A 135 -2.77 -12.81 7.48
CA ASP A 135 -3.99 -12.43 8.18
C ASP A 135 -3.68 -11.25 9.12
N VAL A 136 -3.90 -10.02 8.59
CA VAL A 136 -3.69 -8.76 9.30
C VAL A 136 -4.34 -8.81 10.68
N LEU A 137 -5.51 -9.42 10.80
CA LEU A 137 -6.25 -9.53 12.03
C LEU A 137 -5.56 -10.39 13.10
N THR A 138 -4.64 -11.27 12.70
CA THR A 138 -3.88 -12.12 13.65
C THR A 138 -2.69 -11.40 14.27
N PHE A 139 -2.11 -10.44 13.57
CA PHE A 139 -0.93 -9.76 14.07
C PHE A 139 -1.18 -8.36 14.65
N LEU A 140 -2.28 -7.68 14.28
CA LEU A 140 -2.62 -6.39 14.88
C LEU A 140 -2.65 -6.41 16.41
N PRO A 141 -3.28 -7.41 17.09
CA PRO A 141 -3.24 -7.49 18.55
C PRO A 141 -1.82 -7.69 19.13
N LYS A 142 -0.92 -8.32 18.36
CA LYS A 142 0.48 -8.51 18.78
C LYS A 142 1.27 -7.19 18.73
N ILE A 143 0.94 -6.30 17.79
CA ILE A 143 1.61 -4.99 17.61
C ILE A 143 1.01 -3.95 18.56
N PHE A 144 -0.32 -3.86 18.64
CA PHE A 144 -1.04 -2.80 19.37
C PHE A 144 -1.54 -3.23 20.75
N GLY A 145 -1.36 -4.51 21.12
CA GLY A 145 -1.70 -5.03 22.43
C GLY A 145 -3.20 -5.33 22.62
N LYS A 146 -3.60 -5.53 23.89
CA LYS A 146 -4.96 -5.98 24.26
C LYS A 146 -6.06 -4.93 24.07
N LYS A 147 -5.73 -3.69 23.74
CA LYS A 147 -6.72 -2.60 23.56
C LYS A 147 -7.36 -2.56 22.17
N VAL A 148 -7.01 -3.50 21.28
CA VAL A 148 -7.60 -3.57 19.94
C VAL A 148 -9.05 -4.01 20.05
N LYS A 149 -9.98 -3.17 19.56
CA LYS A 149 -11.40 -3.48 19.44
C LYS A 149 -11.72 -3.77 17.98
N ARG A 150 -12.23 -4.96 17.69
CA ARG A 150 -12.66 -5.35 16.35
C ARG A 150 -14.14 -5.08 16.16
N ILE A 151 -14.47 -4.43 15.04
CA ILE A 151 -15.85 -4.23 14.59
C ILE A 151 -15.93 -4.86 13.19
N VAL A 152 -16.90 -5.74 12.98
CA VAL A 152 -17.15 -6.39 11.69
C VAL A 152 -18.38 -5.75 11.06
N MET A 153 -18.23 -5.24 9.85
CA MET A 153 -19.31 -4.69 9.04
C MET A 153 -19.61 -5.69 7.92
N ASN A 154 -20.76 -6.31 7.96
CA ASN A 154 -21.14 -7.39 7.04
C ASN A 154 -22.23 -6.98 6.04
N LYS A 155 -22.56 -5.68 5.94
CA LYS A 155 -23.50 -5.15 4.96
C LYS A 155 -22.77 -4.30 3.92
N SER A 156 -22.99 -4.60 2.64
CA SER A 156 -22.50 -3.81 1.51
C SER A 156 -23.63 -3.01 0.89
N TYR A 157 -23.38 -1.73 0.64
CA TYR A 157 -24.30 -0.76 0.04
C TYR A 157 -23.87 -0.29 -1.34
N ARG A 158 -22.63 -0.62 -1.75
CA ARG A 158 -21.98 -0.09 -2.96
C ARG A 158 -22.49 -0.79 -4.21
N ASN A 159 -22.42 -2.10 -4.25
CA ASN A 159 -22.71 -2.90 -5.45
C ASN A 159 -24.19 -3.27 -5.55
N THR A 160 -24.64 -3.51 -6.79
CA THR A 160 -25.95 -4.13 -7.04
C THR A 160 -25.93 -5.60 -6.65
N SER A 161 -27.11 -6.18 -6.43
CA SER A 161 -27.25 -7.60 -6.07
C SER A 161 -26.58 -8.51 -7.13
N GLU A 162 -26.71 -8.18 -8.41
CA GLU A 162 -26.18 -8.96 -9.53
C GLU A 162 -24.65 -8.95 -9.56
N ILE A 163 -24.03 -7.78 -9.34
CA ILE A 163 -22.56 -7.67 -9.24
C ILE A 163 -22.07 -8.43 -8.00
N ALA A 164 -22.77 -8.31 -6.90
CA ALA A 164 -22.43 -8.95 -5.66
C ALA A 164 -22.51 -10.48 -5.72
N GLU A 165 -23.55 -11.03 -6.36
CA GLU A 165 -23.70 -12.47 -6.61
C GLU A 165 -22.60 -12.98 -7.54
N TYR A 166 -22.29 -12.22 -8.58
CA TYR A 166 -21.19 -12.55 -9.47
C TYR A 166 -19.86 -12.59 -8.72
N ALA A 167 -19.53 -11.56 -7.92
CA ALA A 167 -18.32 -11.52 -7.12
C ALA A 167 -18.21 -12.71 -6.15
N LYS A 168 -19.31 -13.11 -5.50
CA LYS A 168 -19.36 -14.35 -4.69
C LYS A 168 -19.04 -15.60 -5.50
N SER A 169 -19.51 -15.68 -6.74
CA SER A 169 -19.31 -16.85 -7.62
C SER A 169 -17.86 -17.03 -8.04
N VAL A 170 -17.07 -15.94 -8.05
CA VAL A 170 -15.66 -15.94 -8.50
C VAL A 170 -14.64 -15.91 -7.37
N GLY A 171 -15.08 -15.88 -6.11
CA GLY A 171 -14.18 -15.94 -4.96
C GLY A 171 -14.38 -14.87 -3.89
N GLY A 172 -15.37 -14.00 -4.05
CA GLY A 172 -15.71 -12.97 -3.07
C GLY A 172 -16.19 -13.54 -1.72
N SER A 173 -16.22 -12.70 -0.70
CA SER A 173 -16.64 -13.08 0.64
C SER A 173 -18.09 -13.59 0.66
N LYS A 174 -18.30 -14.78 1.26
CA LYS A 174 -19.61 -15.42 1.35
C LYS A 174 -20.51 -14.83 2.42
N ASP A 175 -19.94 -14.15 3.41
CA ASP A 175 -20.63 -13.68 4.63
C ASP A 175 -21.19 -12.26 4.50
N ILE A 176 -21.01 -11.60 3.34
CA ILE A 176 -21.51 -10.25 3.09
C ILE A 176 -22.99 -10.29 2.72
N GLN A 177 -23.79 -9.52 3.45
CA GLN A 177 -25.17 -9.22 3.10
C GLN A 177 -25.20 -7.99 2.19
N TYR A 178 -26.05 -8.04 1.16
CA TYR A 178 -26.23 -6.92 0.25
C TYR A 178 -27.58 -6.26 0.51
N VAL A 179 -27.60 -4.94 0.36
CA VAL A 179 -28.87 -4.22 0.31
C VAL A 179 -29.50 -4.53 -1.05
N ALA A 180 -30.81 -4.75 -1.08
CA ALA A 180 -31.57 -5.05 -2.30
C ALA A 180 -31.59 -3.82 -3.22
N ARG A 181 -30.47 -3.62 -3.91
CA ARG A 181 -30.30 -2.66 -5.00
C ARG A 181 -30.07 -3.47 -6.26
N HIS A 182 -31.01 -3.38 -7.19
CA HIS A 182 -30.95 -4.13 -8.45
C HIS A 182 -30.32 -3.30 -9.56
N GLY A 183 -29.57 -3.96 -10.42
CA GLY A 183 -28.92 -3.41 -11.59
C GLY A 183 -28.94 -4.40 -12.75
N LYS A 184 -28.10 -4.18 -13.75
CA LYS A 184 -27.96 -5.09 -14.87
C LYS A 184 -27.11 -6.30 -14.48
N ALA A 185 -27.43 -7.44 -15.07
CA ALA A 185 -26.63 -8.67 -14.88
C ALA A 185 -25.21 -8.47 -15.41
N VAL A 186 -24.23 -9.13 -14.77
CA VAL A 186 -22.86 -9.14 -15.26
C VAL A 186 -22.77 -9.96 -16.55
N GLU A 187 -22.31 -9.33 -17.60
CA GLU A 187 -22.15 -9.94 -18.92
C GLU A 187 -20.73 -10.48 -19.10
N ARG A 188 -20.61 -11.63 -19.73
CA ARG A 188 -19.33 -12.25 -20.09
C ARG A 188 -19.24 -12.46 -21.59
N HIS A 189 -18.16 -11.93 -22.19
CA HIS A 189 -17.91 -11.98 -23.61
C HIS A 189 -16.59 -12.70 -23.91
N ALA A 190 -16.63 -13.76 -24.72
CA ALA A 190 -15.45 -14.48 -25.17
C ALA A 190 -14.99 -13.91 -26.52
N ILE A 191 -14.16 -12.86 -26.50
CA ILE A 191 -13.68 -12.18 -27.71
C ILE A 191 -12.21 -12.49 -27.89
N LYS A 192 -11.80 -12.85 -29.13
CA LYS A 192 -10.45 -13.36 -29.40
C LYS A 192 -9.40 -12.26 -29.62
N THR A 193 -9.80 -11.05 -29.99
CA THR A 193 -8.86 -9.97 -30.31
C THR A 193 -9.21 -8.69 -29.57
N LEU A 194 -8.19 -7.94 -29.21
CA LEU A 194 -8.34 -6.70 -28.45
C LEU A 194 -9.10 -5.62 -29.22
N GLU A 195 -8.88 -5.55 -30.54
CA GLU A 195 -9.59 -4.59 -31.41
C GLU A 195 -11.10 -4.86 -31.44
N LYS A 196 -11.50 -6.14 -31.49
CA LYS A 196 -12.93 -6.52 -31.45
C LYS A 196 -13.50 -6.21 -30.07
N THR A 197 -12.74 -6.46 -29.01
CA THR A 197 -13.16 -6.10 -27.64
C THR A 197 -13.40 -4.60 -27.52
N CYS A 198 -12.45 -3.76 -27.95
CA CYS A 198 -12.58 -2.32 -27.92
C CYS A 198 -13.75 -1.81 -28.75
N LYS A 199 -13.99 -2.41 -29.92
CA LYS A 199 -15.14 -2.07 -30.76
C LYS A 199 -16.47 -2.36 -30.05
N GLU A 200 -16.62 -3.54 -29.47
CA GLU A 200 -17.83 -3.90 -28.71
C GLU A 200 -18.03 -2.98 -27.49
N ILE A 201 -16.96 -2.67 -26.75
CA ILE A 201 -17.01 -1.71 -25.64
C ILE A 201 -17.46 -0.34 -26.14
N SER A 202 -16.90 0.16 -27.25
CA SER A 202 -17.28 1.44 -27.85
C SER A 202 -18.75 1.49 -28.24
N GLU A 203 -19.27 0.41 -28.82
CA GLU A 203 -20.69 0.29 -29.14
C GLU A 203 -21.59 0.31 -27.90
N LYS A 204 -21.21 -0.41 -26.85
CA LYS A 204 -21.93 -0.42 -25.57
C LYS A 204 -21.91 0.92 -24.86
N LEU A 205 -20.80 1.66 -24.91
CA LEU A 205 -20.69 3.00 -24.34
C LEU A 205 -21.64 3.97 -25.03
N LYS A 206 -21.69 3.98 -26.37
CA LYS A 206 -22.60 4.84 -27.15
C LYS A 206 -24.07 4.57 -26.85
N LEU A 207 -24.45 3.33 -26.61
CA LEU A 207 -25.82 2.95 -26.26
C LEU A 207 -26.28 3.44 -24.89
N ARG A 208 -25.34 3.87 -24.03
CA ARG A 208 -25.59 4.23 -22.62
C ARG A 208 -25.02 5.60 -22.22
N GLU A 209 -24.65 6.42 -23.20
CA GLU A 209 -24.02 7.73 -22.95
C GLU A 209 -24.91 8.66 -22.11
N GLU A 210 -26.23 8.55 -22.22
CA GLU A 210 -27.17 9.32 -21.40
C GLU A 210 -27.43 8.70 -20.00
N GLU A 211 -27.04 7.43 -19.77
CA GLU A 211 -27.34 6.69 -18.54
C GLU A 211 -26.21 6.78 -17.51
N TYR A 212 -24.95 6.90 -17.98
CA TYR A 212 -23.75 6.82 -17.13
C TYR A 212 -22.80 7.99 -17.36
N GLU A 213 -22.31 8.59 -16.29
CA GLU A 213 -21.33 9.68 -16.33
C GLU A 213 -19.88 9.18 -16.38
N THR A 214 -19.65 7.99 -15.84
CA THR A 214 -18.31 7.40 -15.70
C THR A 214 -18.26 5.96 -16.15
N ALA A 215 -17.24 5.62 -16.93
CA ALA A 215 -16.95 4.26 -17.33
C ALA A 215 -15.47 3.93 -17.18
N ALA A 216 -15.14 2.68 -16.89
CA ALA A 216 -13.76 2.22 -16.82
C ALA A 216 -13.49 1.00 -17.66
N ILE A 217 -12.34 0.95 -18.31
CA ILE A 217 -11.75 -0.27 -18.88
C ILE A 217 -10.56 -0.64 -18.02
N LEU A 218 -10.64 -1.79 -17.37
CA LEU A 218 -9.62 -2.28 -16.45
C LEU A 218 -8.82 -3.41 -17.11
N THR A 219 -7.48 -3.30 -16.99
CA THR A 219 -6.54 -4.28 -17.55
C THR A 219 -5.58 -4.79 -16.49
N MET A 220 -4.80 -5.84 -16.83
CA MET A 220 -3.76 -6.36 -15.92
C MET A 220 -2.51 -5.52 -15.91
N THR A 221 -2.10 -5.00 -17.05
CA THR A 221 -0.82 -4.31 -17.21
C THR A 221 -0.99 -2.91 -17.78
N GLU A 222 -0.07 -2.03 -17.45
CA GLU A 222 -0.03 -0.67 -17.99
C GLU A 222 0.10 -0.67 -19.53
N LYS A 223 0.91 -1.60 -20.09
CA LYS A 223 1.05 -1.75 -21.55
C LYS A 223 -0.26 -2.09 -22.26
N GLU A 224 -1.07 -2.96 -21.66
CA GLU A 224 -2.41 -3.27 -22.19
C GLU A 224 -3.32 -2.05 -22.10
N ALA A 225 -3.27 -1.31 -21.00
CA ALA A 225 -4.07 -0.09 -20.81
C ALA A 225 -3.72 0.98 -21.87
N GLU A 226 -2.44 1.24 -22.09
CA GLU A 226 -1.95 2.16 -23.12
C GLU A 226 -2.43 1.74 -24.52
N HIS A 227 -2.28 0.45 -24.84
CA HIS A 227 -2.70 -0.06 -26.14
C HIS A 227 -4.21 0.03 -26.34
N ILE A 228 -5.01 -0.27 -25.32
CA ILE A 228 -6.46 -0.08 -25.35
C ILE A 228 -6.83 1.39 -25.55
N GLN A 229 -6.17 2.30 -24.84
CA GLN A 229 -6.40 3.72 -25.02
C GLN A 229 -6.18 4.16 -26.47
N GLU A 230 -5.08 3.74 -27.10
CA GLU A 230 -4.81 4.02 -28.51
C GLU A 230 -5.90 3.51 -29.45
N ILE A 231 -6.40 2.26 -29.22
CA ILE A 231 -7.47 1.69 -30.01
C ILE A 231 -8.77 2.49 -29.82
N MET A 232 -9.12 2.82 -28.58
CA MET A 232 -10.33 3.60 -28.28
C MET A 232 -10.30 4.99 -28.94
N HIS A 233 -9.14 5.67 -28.93
CA HIS A 233 -8.95 6.92 -29.65
C HIS A 233 -9.15 6.77 -31.16
N LYS A 234 -8.63 5.69 -31.79
CA LYS A 234 -8.85 5.38 -33.20
C LYS A 234 -10.33 5.12 -33.52
N LEU A 235 -11.10 4.61 -32.57
CA LEU A 235 -12.54 4.41 -32.68
C LEU A 235 -13.37 5.68 -32.41
N GLY A 236 -12.70 6.80 -32.12
CA GLY A 236 -13.34 8.10 -31.86
C GLY A 236 -13.87 8.26 -30.43
N ALA A 237 -13.48 7.40 -29.50
CA ALA A 237 -13.83 7.54 -28.09
C ALA A 237 -12.73 8.31 -27.35
N GLU A 238 -13.12 9.37 -26.64
CA GLU A 238 -12.22 10.10 -25.77
C GLU A 238 -12.00 9.30 -24.49
N ALA A 239 -10.81 8.67 -24.37
CA ALA A 239 -10.45 7.84 -23.25
C ALA A 239 -9.30 8.46 -22.46
N HIS A 240 -9.49 8.64 -21.16
CA HIS A 240 -8.47 9.16 -20.24
C HIS A 240 -7.67 8.00 -19.67
N TYR A 241 -6.34 8.01 -19.87
CA TYR A 241 -5.46 7.03 -19.23
C TYR A 241 -5.07 7.52 -17.84
N ILE A 242 -5.32 6.67 -16.83
CA ILE A 242 -4.84 6.90 -15.47
C ILE A 242 -3.63 5.99 -15.23
N ASN A 243 -2.48 6.62 -15.00
CA ASN A 243 -1.23 6.00 -14.58
C ASN A 243 -0.84 6.47 -13.15
N ARG A 244 0.35 6.05 -12.69
CA ARG A 244 0.86 6.39 -11.34
C ARG A 244 1.07 7.89 -11.13
N ASP A 245 1.28 8.66 -12.20
CA ASP A 245 1.57 10.09 -12.17
C ASP A 245 0.31 10.94 -12.35
N SER A 246 -0.85 10.30 -12.56
CA SER A 246 -2.10 10.99 -12.81
C SER A 246 -2.63 11.65 -11.52
N ALA A 247 -2.76 12.99 -11.55
CA ALA A 247 -3.15 13.78 -10.38
C ALA A 247 -4.67 13.95 -10.21
N GLN A 248 -5.49 13.67 -11.24
CA GLN A 248 -6.92 13.97 -11.22
C GLN A 248 -7.74 12.89 -11.94
N PHE A 249 -8.86 12.53 -11.33
CA PHE A 249 -9.93 11.77 -11.95
C PHE A 249 -10.79 12.68 -12.83
N LYS A 250 -11.12 12.22 -14.04
CA LYS A 250 -12.00 12.93 -14.97
C LYS A 250 -13.24 12.11 -15.26
N LYS A 251 -14.38 12.78 -15.46
CA LYS A 251 -15.62 12.16 -15.97
C LYS A 251 -15.39 11.58 -17.38
N GLY A 252 -16.22 10.63 -17.76
CA GLY A 252 -16.13 9.93 -19.04
C GLY A 252 -15.45 8.58 -18.96
N LEU A 253 -14.81 8.16 -20.04
CA LEU A 253 -14.16 6.87 -20.13
C LEU A 253 -12.74 6.93 -19.58
N THR A 254 -12.46 6.10 -18.59
CA THR A 254 -11.14 5.87 -18.02
C THR A 254 -10.57 4.54 -18.48
N VAL A 255 -9.30 4.51 -18.86
CA VAL A 255 -8.56 3.27 -19.11
C VAL A 255 -7.43 3.19 -18.08
N THR A 256 -7.34 2.09 -17.33
CA THR A 256 -6.31 1.94 -16.30
C THR A 256 -6.12 0.47 -15.92
N THR A 257 -5.18 0.18 -15.05
CA THR A 257 -5.06 -1.14 -14.45
C THR A 257 -6.01 -1.31 -13.27
N TYR A 258 -6.46 -2.54 -13.00
CA TYR A 258 -7.28 -2.81 -11.82
C TYR A 258 -6.56 -2.39 -10.52
N TYR A 259 -5.23 -2.42 -10.50
CA TYR A 259 -4.43 -1.99 -9.35
C TYR A 259 -4.59 -0.49 -9.07
N LEU A 260 -4.52 0.34 -10.11
CA LEU A 260 -4.69 1.79 -10.00
C LEU A 260 -6.16 2.20 -9.85
N ALA A 261 -7.09 1.34 -10.30
CA ALA A 261 -8.52 1.55 -10.12
C ALA A 261 -9.00 1.26 -8.68
N LYS A 262 -8.15 0.64 -7.86
CA LYS A 262 -8.54 0.32 -6.47
C LYS A 262 -8.96 1.57 -5.70
N GLY A 263 -10.12 1.51 -5.06
CA GLY A 263 -10.71 2.65 -4.35
C GLY A 263 -11.49 3.64 -5.24
N LEU A 264 -11.43 3.48 -6.57
CA LEU A 264 -12.27 4.27 -7.48
C LEU A 264 -13.64 3.60 -7.69
N GLU A 265 -14.63 4.41 -8.07
CA GLU A 265 -16.00 3.96 -8.35
C GLU A 265 -16.40 4.47 -9.74
N PHE A 266 -17.06 3.60 -10.51
CA PHE A 266 -17.53 3.90 -11.85
C PHE A 266 -18.96 3.35 -12.05
N ASP A 267 -19.75 4.05 -12.86
CA ASP A 267 -21.10 3.61 -13.20
C ASP A 267 -21.10 2.34 -14.06
N GLN A 268 -20.09 2.21 -14.93
CA GLN A 268 -19.90 1.04 -15.78
C GLN A 268 -18.43 0.60 -15.82
N VAL A 269 -18.20 -0.71 -15.69
CA VAL A 269 -16.85 -1.27 -15.70
C VAL A 269 -16.74 -2.39 -16.72
N PHE A 270 -15.67 -2.35 -17.52
CA PHE A 270 -15.28 -3.40 -18.44
C PHE A 270 -13.94 -3.97 -17.99
N VAL A 271 -13.89 -5.26 -17.68
CA VAL A 271 -12.65 -5.96 -17.33
C VAL A 271 -12.14 -6.71 -18.54
N VAL A 272 -10.96 -6.34 -19.03
CA VAL A 272 -10.35 -6.93 -20.22
C VAL A 272 -9.25 -7.91 -19.81
N GLY A 273 -9.18 -9.06 -20.50
CA GLY A 273 -8.15 -10.06 -20.28
C GLY A 273 -8.44 -11.04 -19.12
N GLY A 274 -9.67 -11.09 -18.60
CA GLY A 274 -10.10 -12.01 -17.55
C GLY A 274 -10.11 -13.46 -18.00
N ASP A 275 -8.95 -14.14 -18.08
CA ASP A 275 -8.89 -15.57 -18.33
C ASP A 275 -9.08 -16.37 -17.04
N ARG A 276 -10.01 -17.35 -17.07
CA ARG A 276 -10.28 -18.28 -15.94
C ARG A 276 -9.04 -19.05 -15.45
N ASN A 277 -8.05 -19.22 -16.31
CA ASN A 277 -6.82 -19.95 -15.98
C ASN A 277 -5.77 -19.08 -15.25
N ASN A 278 -5.94 -17.77 -15.22
CA ASN A 278 -5.04 -16.89 -14.50
C ASN A 278 -5.48 -16.74 -13.03
N LYS A 279 -4.82 -17.45 -12.12
CA LYS A 279 -5.09 -17.42 -10.68
C LYS A 279 -5.00 -16.01 -10.06
N MET A 280 -4.24 -15.10 -10.66
CA MET A 280 -4.20 -13.71 -10.22
C MET A 280 -5.54 -13.01 -10.45
N TYR A 281 -6.22 -13.26 -11.57
CA TYR A 281 -7.54 -12.70 -11.84
C TYR A 281 -8.63 -13.14 -10.85
N GLN A 282 -8.53 -14.34 -10.31
CA GLN A 282 -9.51 -14.86 -9.35
C GLN A 282 -9.45 -14.15 -7.99
N GLY A 283 -8.37 -13.44 -7.70
CA GLY A 283 -8.20 -12.66 -6.47
C GLY A 283 -8.66 -11.19 -6.60
N TYR A 284 -9.06 -10.73 -7.80
CA TYR A 284 -9.30 -9.31 -8.09
C TYR A 284 -10.72 -8.97 -8.57
N GLN A 285 -11.61 -9.95 -8.57
CA GLN A 285 -13.02 -9.75 -8.92
C GLN A 285 -13.89 -9.52 -7.71
#